data_83209857fc98cb151ef1dacad9baa58f
#
_entry.id   83209857fc98cb151ef1dacad9baa58f
#
_cell.length_a   1.000
_cell.length_b   1.000
_cell.length_c   1.000
_cell.angle_alpha   90.00
_cell.angle_beta   90.00
_cell.angle_gamma   90.00
#
_symmetry.space_group_name_H-M   'P 1'
#
loop_
_entity.id
_entity.type
_entity.pdbx_description
1 polymer ?
#
loop_
_entity_poly.entity_id
_entity_poly.type
_entity_poly.pdbx_seq_one_letter_code
_entity_poly.pdbx_strand_id
1 'polypeptide(L)'
;MALELKIRELETTRLLLRPLELADAEQTQRIFPHWEIVKFLASVVPWPFPADGAFKHYRDRAIPAMERGDEWNWSICLKSDPGRLIGAIDLRRTHNSNRGFWLGLAWHGQGLMTEAAHAATAFWFDELGFPEMRVSKAIGNTASRRISQSNGMKLVAFEERDYVCGRLPTEVWAITADEWRSHCARSDGNSGRPTSRL
;
A
#
# COMPACT_ATOMS: atom_id res chain seq x y z
N MET A 1 4.84 -25.03 14.40
CA MET A 1 4.66 -23.80 15.19
C MET A 1 4.62 -22.66 14.19
N ALA A 2 3.43 -22.15 13.87
CA ALA A 2 3.32 -20.97 13.00
C ALA A 2 3.90 -19.79 13.79
N LEU A 3 4.94 -19.15 13.26
CA LEU A 3 5.39 -17.85 13.75
C LEU A 3 4.19 -16.90 13.63
N GLU A 4 3.68 -16.46 14.78
CA GLU A 4 2.70 -15.39 14.86
C GLU A 4 3.39 -14.10 14.41
N LEU A 5 3.40 -13.87 13.08
CA LEU A 5 4.01 -12.69 12.48
C LEU A 5 3.16 -11.47 12.82
N LYS A 6 3.40 -10.92 14.02
CA LYS A 6 2.71 -9.72 14.50
C LYS A 6 3.07 -8.53 13.62
N ILE A 7 2.05 -7.81 13.21
CA ILE A 7 2.23 -6.50 12.60
C ILE A 7 2.97 -5.58 13.60
N ARG A 8 3.94 -4.83 13.11
CA ARG A 8 4.66 -3.82 13.88
C ARG A 8 4.66 -2.47 13.17
N GLU A 9 5.07 -1.45 13.85
CA GLU A 9 5.35 -0.15 13.26
C GLU A 9 6.49 -0.23 12.24
N LEU A 10 6.34 0.51 11.13
CA LEU A 10 7.38 0.70 10.14
C LEU A 10 7.70 2.20 10.07
N GLU A 11 8.97 2.53 10.20
CA GLU A 11 9.44 3.89 10.09
C GLU A 11 10.19 4.13 8.79
N THR A 12 9.98 5.29 8.21
CA THR A 12 10.72 5.76 7.03
C THR A 12 11.37 7.12 7.32
N THR A 13 11.87 7.81 6.33
CA THR A 13 12.42 9.16 6.51
C THR A 13 11.37 10.15 7.02
N ARG A 14 10.13 10.11 6.45
CA ARG A 14 9.07 11.10 6.75
C ARG A 14 7.85 10.49 7.43
N LEU A 15 7.67 9.16 7.35
CA LEU A 15 6.44 8.48 7.72
C LEU A 15 6.63 7.56 8.93
N LEU A 16 5.55 7.47 9.70
CA LEU A 16 5.27 6.41 10.64
C LEU A 16 4.06 5.62 10.10
N LEU A 17 4.28 4.34 9.82
CA LEU A 17 3.25 3.38 9.49
C LEU A 17 2.95 2.57 10.75
N ARG A 18 1.93 2.94 11.51
CA ARG A 18 1.53 2.22 12.71
C ARG A 18 0.42 1.22 12.41
N PRO A 19 0.33 0.08 13.11
CA PRO A 19 -0.78 -0.84 12.95
C PRO A 19 -2.12 -0.12 12.99
N LEU A 20 -3.02 -0.49 12.08
CA LEU A 20 -4.34 0.11 11.98
C LEU A 20 -5.18 -0.25 13.21
N GLU A 21 -5.87 0.74 13.77
CA GLU A 21 -6.72 0.60 14.93
C GLU A 21 -8.16 1.03 14.62
N LEU A 22 -9.14 0.55 15.42
CA LEU A 22 -10.54 0.93 15.23
C LEU A 22 -10.76 2.45 15.41
N ALA A 23 -9.98 3.09 16.27
CA ALA A 23 -10.01 4.54 16.49
C ALA A 23 -9.69 5.35 15.22
N ASP A 24 -8.94 4.78 14.27
CA ASP A 24 -8.62 5.42 13.00
C ASP A 24 -9.83 5.59 12.07
N ALA A 25 -10.90 4.85 12.32
CA ALA A 25 -12.08 4.86 11.47
C ALA A 25 -12.70 6.25 11.32
N GLU A 26 -12.70 7.07 12.38
CA GLU A 26 -13.23 8.43 12.34
C GLU A 26 -12.41 9.34 11.40
N GLN A 27 -11.08 9.28 11.49
CA GLN A 27 -10.21 10.06 10.60
C GLN A 27 -10.31 9.56 9.15
N THR A 28 -10.35 8.24 8.95
CA THR A 28 -10.56 7.64 7.63
C THR A 28 -11.89 8.08 7.03
N GLN A 29 -12.98 8.06 7.79
CA GLN A 29 -14.30 8.48 7.32
C GLN A 29 -14.34 9.94 6.85
N ARG A 30 -13.47 10.80 7.37
CA ARG A 30 -13.38 12.21 6.96
C ARG A 30 -12.63 12.42 5.65
N ILE A 31 -11.62 11.61 5.34
CA ILE A 31 -10.70 11.87 4.23
C ILE A 31 -10.77 10.85 3.08
N PHE A 32 -11.19 9.61 3.36
CA PHE A 32 -11.27 8.55 2.37
C PHE A 32 -12.41 8.72 1.35
N PRO A 33 -13.65 9.15 1.73
CA PRO A 33 -14.79 9.23 0.82
C PRO A 33 -14.64 10.36 -0.20
N HIS A 34 -13.72 10.19 -1.13
CA HIS A 34 -13.49 11.13 -2.21
C HIS A 34 -13.32 10.38 -3.52
N TRP A 35 -14.05 10.77 -4.57
CA TRP A 35 -14.05 10.07 -5.85
C TRP A 35 -12.65 9.80 -6.41
N GLU A 36 -11.76 10.80 -6.37
CA GLU A 36 -10.38 10.66 -6.86
C GLU A 36 -9.54 9.65 -6.07
N ILE A 37 -9.93 9.31 -4.84
CA ILE A 37 -9.30 8.27 -4.02
C ILE A 37 -9.89 6.91 -4.37
N VAL A 38 -11.22 6.80 -4.43
CA VAL A 38 -11.90 5.50 -4.47
C VAL A 38 -12.09 4.93 -5.86
N LYS A 39 -12.14 5.75 -6.92
CA LYS A 39 -12.52 5.33 -8.28
C LYS A 39 -11.75 4.11 -8.82
N PHE A 40 -10.47 3.97 -8.46
CA PHE A 40 -9.62 2.84 -8.87
C PHE A 40 -9.41 1.78 -7.77
N LEU A 41 -10.19 1.82 -6.70
CA LEU A 41 -10.23 0.73 -5.73
C LEU A 41 -11.16 -0.37 -6.22
N ALA A 42 -11.00 -1.57 -5.64
CA ALA A 42 -11.83 -2.72 -5.98
C ALA A 42 -13.33 -2.42 -5.77
N SER A 43 -14.18 -2.96 -6.63
CA SER A 43 -15.64 -2.72 -6.65
C SER A 43 -16.37 -3.11 -5.36
N VAL A 44 -15.70 -3.87 -4.48
CA VAL A 44 -16.20 -4.18 -3.12
C VAL A 44 -16.29 -2.93 -2.23
N VAL A 45 -15.58 -1.85 -2.55
CA VAL A 45 -15.73 -0.57 -1.87
C VAL A 45 -17.01 0.10 -2.37
N PRO A 46 -18.02 0.29 -1.51
CA PRO A 46 -19.30 0.85 -1.94
C PRO A 46 -19.16 2.33 -2.32
N TRP A 47 -19.91 2.73 -3.34
CA TRP A 47 -20.02 4.14 -3.72
C TRP A 47 -21.46 4.51 -4.05
N PRO A 48 -22.04 5.56 -3.45
CA PRO A 48 -21.45 6.46 -2.44
C PRO A 48 -20.97 5.72 -1.18
N PHE A 49 -19.89 6.24 -0.57
CA PHE A 49 -19.33 5.60 0.63
C PHE A 49 -20.25 5.82 1.83
N PRO A 50 -20.67 4.78 2.56
CA PRO A 50 -21.58 4.90 3.69
C PRO A 50 -21.00 5.76 4.82
N ALA A 51 -21.86 6.45 5.58
CA ALA A 51 -21.45 7.31 6.69
C ALA A 51 -20.69 6.58 7.82
N ASP A 52 -20.90 5.27 7.95
CA ASP A 52 -20.22 4.38 8.91
C ASP A 52 -19.29 3.36 8.22
N GLY A 53 -18.98 3.58 6.94
CA GLY A 53 -18.26 2.62 6.08
C GLY A 53 -16.87 2.29 6.58
N ALA A 54 -16.11 3.27 7.04
CA ALA A 54 -14.78 3.05 7.59
C ALA A 54 -14.84 2.23 8.90
N PHE A 55 -15.76 2.58 9.81
CA PHE A 55 -15.94 1.86 11.06
C PHE A 55 -16.33 0.40 10.84
N LYS A 56 -17.32 0.13 9.98
CA LYS A 56 -17.75 -1.23 9.64
C LYS A 56 -16.62 -2.03 8.99
N HIS A 57 -15.90 -1.43 8.04
CA HIS A 57 -14.79 -2.09 7.37
C HIS A 57 -13.69 -2.48 8.38
N TYR A 58 -13.32 -1.60 9.29
CA TYR A 58 -12.28 -1.87 10.27
C TYR A 58 -12.71 -2.94 11.28
N ARG A 59 -13.90 -2.78 11.87
CA ARG A 59 -14.44 -3.71 12.87
C ARG A 59 -14.69 -5.11 12.30
N ASP A 60 -15.30 -5.18 11.11
CA ASP A 60 -15.86 -6.43 10.60
C ASP A 60 -14.92 -7.17 9.64
N ARG A 61 -13.87 -6.50 9.11
CA ARG A 61 -12.96 -7.09 8.12
C ARG A 61 -11.49 -6.90 8.43
N ALA A 62 -11.00 -5.65 8.49
CA ALA A 62 -9.57 -5.39 8.56
C ALA A 62 -8.95 -5.93 9.87
N ILE A 63 -9.49 -5.55 11.02
CA ILE A 63 -8.98 -5.98 12.32
C ILE A 63 -9.07 -7.51 12.50
N PRO A 64 -10.21 -8.17 12.23
CA PRO A 64 -10.27 -9.63 12.28
C PRO A 64 -9.31 -10.34 11.31
N ALA A 65 -9.05 -9.77 10.12
CA ALA A 65 -8.07 -10.33 9.19
C ALA A 65 -6.63 -10.18 9.69
N MET A 66 -6.31 -9.05 10.35
CA MET A 66 -5.02 -8.84 11.01
C MET A 66 -4.80 -9.83 12.17
N GLU A 67 -5.83 -10.05 12.99
CA GLU A 67 -5.78 -11.01 14.11
C GLU A 67 -5.54 -12.45 13.65
N ARG A 68 -6.06 -12.82 12.48
CA ARG A 68 -5.82 -14.14 11.88
C ARG A 68 -4.48 -14.24 11.13
N GLY A 69 -3.78 -13.11 10.92
CA GLY A 69 -2.56 -13.06 10.11
C GLY A 69 -2.80 -13.24 8.60
N ASP A 70 -4.00 -12.94 8.11
CA ASP A 70 -4.35 -12.93 6.68
C ASP A 70 -3.96 -11.62 6.00
N GLU A 71 -3.98 -10.51 6.78
CA GLU A 71 -3.68 -9.17 6.33
C GLU A 71 -2.81 -8.41 7.34
N TRP A 72 -2.04 -7.43 6.85
CA TRP A 72 -1.28 -6.47 7.64
C TRP A 72 -1.67 -5.08 7.17
N ASN A 73 -2.35 -4.33 8.01
CA ASN A 73 -2.90 -3.01 7.68
C ASN A 73 -2.22 -1.94 8.54
N TRP A 74 -1.70 -0.89 7.91
CA TRP A 74 -1.12 0.26 8.58
C TRP A 74 -1.86 1.55 8.26
N SER A 75 -2.05 2.35 9.29
CA SER A 75 -2.36 3.76 9.17
C SER A 75 -1.08 4.52 8.90
N ILE A 76 -1.08 5.35 7.84
CA ILE A 76 0.07 6.17 7.46
C ILE A 76 -0.06 7.53 8.13
N CYS A 77 0.98 7.94 8.87
CA CYS A 77 1.08 9.24 9.52
C CYS A 77 2.39 9.92 9.13
N LEU A 78 2.46 11.25 9.18
CA LEU A 78 3.73 11.96 9.13
C LEU A 78 4.43 11.85 10.49
N LYS A 79 5.76 11.68 10.52
CA LYS A 79 6.53 11.71 11.78
C LYS A 79 6.40 13.04 12.53
N SER A 80 6.16 14.13 11.81
CA SER A 80 5.90 15.45 12.38
C SER A 80 4.52 15.61 13.01
N ASP A 81 3.57 14.69 12.69
CA ASP A 81 2.20 14.67 13.22
C ASP A 81 1.70 13.22 13.29
N PRO A 82 2.23 12.42 14.25
CA PRO A 82 1.95 10.98 14.30
C PRO A 82 0.52 10.63 14.72
N GLY A 83 -0.21 11.57 15.31
CA GLY A 83 -1.63 11.43 15.66
C GLY A 83 -2.59 11.61 14.49
N ARG A 84 -2.10 12.13 13.36
CA ARG A 84 -2.94 12.42 12.19
C ARG A 84 -2.74 11.38 11.10
N LEU A 85 -3.78 10.60 10.84
CA LEU A 85 -3.83 9.69 9.72
C LEU A 85 -3.94 10.48 8.40
N ILE A 86 -3.09 10.16 7.43
CA ILE A 86 -3.08 10.75 6.09
C ILE A 86 -3.43 9.75 4.99
N GLY A 87 -3.47 8.45 5.30
CA GLY A 87 -3.77 7.36 4.38
C GLY A 87 -3.61 6.01 5.04
N ALA A 88 -3.73 4.95 4.26
CA ALA A 88 -3.47 3.60 4.72
C ALA A 88 -2.81 2.75 3.63
N ILE A 89 -2.09 1.73 4.07
CA ILE A 89 -1.49 0.70 3.22
C ILE A 89 -1.72 -0.66 3.86
N ASP A 90 -2.00 -1.66 3.04
CA ASP A 90 -2.19 -3.04 3.48
C ASP A 90 -1.41 -4.04 2.64
N LEU A 91 -1.08 -5.16 3.26
CA LEU A 91 -0.56 -6.37 2.64
C LEU A 91 -1.53 -7.52 2.90
N ARG A 92 -1.69 -8.42 1.90
CA ARG A 92 -2.67 -9.53 1.94
C ARG A 92 -2.11 -10.80 1.34
N ARG A 93 -2.51 -11.93 1.89
CA ARG A 93 -2.24 -13.26 1.33
C ARG A 93 -3.20 -13.61 0.18
N THR A 94 -3.26 -12.78 -0.86
CA THR A 94 -4.12 -13.03 -2.03
C THR A 94 -3.27 -13.31 -3.27
N HIS A 95 -3.82 -14.06 -4.23
CA HIS A 95 -3.07 -14.50 -5.40
C HIS A 95 -2.54 -13.36 -6.29
N ASN A 96 -3.30 -12.28 -6.50
CA ASN A 96 -2.96 -11.22 -7.46
C ASN A 96 -3.13 -9.79 -6.92
N SER A 97 -3.22 -9.59 -5.61
CA SER A 97 -3.42 -8.27 -5.02
C SER A 97 -2.82 -8.20 -3.62
N ASN A 98 -1.49 -8.41 -3.54
CA ASN A 98 -0.80 -8.53 -2.27
C ASN A 98 -0.65 -7.19 -1.54
N ARG A 99 -0.78 -6.05 -2.22
CA ARG A 99 -0.65 -4.73 -1.62
C ARG A 99 -1.74 -3.79 -2.11
N GLY A 100 -2.46 -3.17 -1.17
CA GLY A 100 -3.42 -2.10 -1.40
C GLY A 100 -3.00 -0.83 -0.66
N PHE A 101 -3.43 0.33 -1.15
CA PHE A 101 -3.19 1.60 -0.47
C PHE A 101 -4.11 2.71 -0.96
N TRP A 102 -4.26 3.73 -0.13
CA TRP A 102 -4.85 5.00 -0.47
C TRP A 102 -4.19 6.13 0.34
N LEU A 103 -4.26 7.35 -0.17
CA LEU A 103 -3.73 8.55 0.47
C LEU A 103 -4.73 9.69 0.29
N GLY A 104 -4.90 10.52 1.31
CA GLY A 104 -5.73 11.72 1.21
C GLY A 104 -5.18 12.70 0.17
N LEU A 105 -6.07 13.41 -0.53
CA LEU A 105 -5.72 14.25 -1.69
C LEU A 105 -4.67 15.31 -1.38
N ALA A 106 -4.73 15.90 -0.17
CA ALA A 106 -3.77 16.94 0.24
C ALA A 106 -2.30 16.44 0.27
N TRP A 107 -2.08 15.14 0.27
CA TRP A 107 -0.75 14.51 0.33
C TRP A 107 -0.32 13.84 -0.97
N HIS A 108 -1.13 13.95 -2.04
CA HIS A 108 -0.76 13.43 -3.35
C HIS A 108 0.42 14.19 -3.94
N GLY A 109 1.17 13.54 -4.84
CA GLY A 109 2.27 14.15 -5.59
C GLY A 109 3.57 14.40 -4.81
N GLN A 110 3.62 14.06 -3.51
CA GLN A 110 4.75 14.34 -2.62
C GLN A 110 5.71 13.14 -2.42
N GLY A 111 5.47 12.02 -3.12
CA GLY A 111 6.28 10.80 -2.99
C GLY A 111 6.01 9.98 -1.72
N LEU A 112 5.09 10.41 -0.85
CA LEU A 112 4.81 9.74 0.43
C LEU A 112 4.32 8.32 0.25
N MET A 113 3.41 8.06 -0.70
CA MET A 113 2.93 6.70 -0.95
C MET A 113 4.01 5.79 -1.56
N THR A 114 4.94 6.33 -2.33
CA THR A 114 6.10 5.58 -2.83
C THR A 114 6.98 5.12 -1.66
N GLU A 115 7.23 6.00 -0.72
CA GLU A 115 8.00 5.74 0.50
C GLU A 115 7.30 4.68 1.39
N ALA A 116 6.00 4.82 1.63
CA ALA A 116 5.21 3.84 2.38
C ALA A 116 5.19 2.46 1.69
N ALA A 117 5.00 2.45 0.36
CA ALA A 117 4.97 1.22 -0.42
C ALA A 117 6.33 0.49 -0.42
N HIS A 118 7.44 1.22 -0.40
CA HIS A 118 8.78 0.62 -0.27
C HIS A 118 8.93 -0.07 1.09
N ALA A 119 8.58 0.60 2.19
CA ALA A 119 8.66 0.03 3.54
C ALA A 119 7.77 -1.21 3.71
N ALA A 120 6.54 -1.17 3.22
CA ALA A 120 5.63 -2.32 3.25
C ALA A 120 6.14 -3.48 2.36
N THR A 121 6.79 -3.19 1.23
CA THR A 121 7.37 -4.22 0.37
C THR A 121 8.59 -4.87 1.02
N ALA A 122 9.43 -4.11 1.71
CA ALA A 122 10.52 -4.64 2.51
C ALA A 122 9.97 -5.60 3.59
N PHE A 123 8.95 -5.19 4.34
CA PHE A 123 8.31 -6.04 5.33
C PHE A 123 7.76 -7.36 4.74
N TRP A 124 7.15 -7.30 3.54
CA TRP A 124 6.66 -8.49 2.83
C TRP A 124 7.76 -9.52 2.55
N PHE A 125 8.92 -9.08 2.09
CA PHE A 125 10.01 -9.99 1.72
C PHE A 125 10.90 -10.36 2.88
N ASP A 126 11.26 -9.38 3.72
CA ASP A 126 12.32 -9.56 4.72
C ASP A 126 11.79 -10.15 6.03
N GLU A 127 10.53 -9.85 6.38
CA GLU A 127 9.93 -10.32 7.64
C GLU A 127 8.89 -11.42 7.43
N LEU A 128 8.00 -11.25 6.44
CA LEU A 128 6.99 -12.27 6.14
C LEU A 128 7.56 -13.43 5.29
N GLY A 129 8.68 -13.22 4.60
CA GLY A 129 9.40 -14.25 3.85
C GLY A 129 8.67 -14.75 2.60
N PHE A 130 7.73 -13.98 2.05
CA PHE A 130 7.03 -14.38 0.84
C PHE A 130 7.96 -14.34 -0.39
N PRO A 131 7.83 -15.30 -1.33
CA PRO A 131 8.75 -15.40 -2.47
C PRO A 131 8.45 -14.39 -3.59
N GLU A 132 7.22 -13.88 -3.68
CA GLU A 132 6.76 -13.00 -4.74
C GLU A 132 5.71 -12.01 -4.20
N MET A 133 5.67 -10.81 -4.78
CA MET A 133 4.58 -9.86 -4.61
C MET A 133 3.94 -9.57 -5.97
N ARG A 134 2.61 -9.67 -6.04
CA ARG A 134 1.81 -9.33 -7.22
C ARG A 134 0.79 -8.27 -6.88
N VAL A 135 0.63 -7.29 -7.77
CA VAL A 135 -0.34 -6.19 -7.59
C VAL A 135 -1.02 -5.86 -8.91
N SER A 136 -2.31 -5.62 -8.86
CA SER A 136 -3.12 -5.26 -10.02
C SER A 136 -3.50 -3.80 -10.00
N LYS A 137 -3.51 -3.16 -11.18
CA LYS A 137 -3.80 -1.73 -11.33
C LYS A 137 -4.55 -1.45 -12.62
N ALA A 138 -5.62 -0.66 -12.55
CA ALA A 138 -6.24 -0.12 -13.75
C ALA A 138 -5.21 0.63 -14.60
N ILE A 139 -5.21 0.45 -15.91
CA ILE A 139 -4.26 1.09 -16.84
C ILE A 139 -4.28 2.61 -16.69
N GLY A 140 -5.45 3.21 -16.44
CA GLY A 140 -5.61 4.64 -16.19
C GLY A 140 -5.04 5.15 -14.85
N ASN A 141 -4.69 4.26 -13.92
CA ASN A 141 -4.10 4.65 -12.62
C ASN A 141 -2.58 4.85 -12.72
N THR A 142 -2.18 5.90 -13.45
CA THR A 142 -0.76 6.19 -13.73
C THR A 142 0.06 6.44 -12.46
N ALA A 143 -0.53 7.02 -11.42
CA ALA A 143 0.13 7.23 -10.14
C ALA A 143 0.53 5.90 -9.48
N SER A 144 -0.40 4.94 -9.41
CA SER A 144 -0.13 3.62 -8.85
C SER A 144 0.87 2.80 -9.70
N ARG A 145 0.86 2.97 -11.04
CA ARG A 145 1.86 2.36 -11.94
C ARG A 145 3.27 2.85 -11.62
N ARG A 146 3.46 4.16 -11.45
CA ARG A 146 4.76 4.75 -11.09
C ARG A 146 5.29 4.19 -9.78
N ILE A 147 4.43 3.94 -8.79
CA ILE A 147 4.84 3.31 -7.53
C ILE A 147 5.34 1.88 -7.76
N SER A 148 4.68 1.09 -8.61
CA SER A 148 5.17 -0.25 -8.95
C SER A 148 6.52 -0.20 -9.67
N GLN A 149 6.69 0.70 -10.63
CA GLN A 149 7.94 0.90 -11.35
C GLN A 149 9.07 1.32 -10.40
N SER A 150 8.83 2.25 -9.48
CA SER A 150 9.83 2.69 -8.50
C SER A 150 10.21 1.61 -7.49
N ASN A 151 9.34 0.62 -7.26
CA ASN A 151 9.66 -0.58 -6.45
C ASN A 151 10.29 -1.71 -7.28
N GLY A 152 10.71 -1.46 -8.52
CA GLY A 152 11.37 -2.46 -9.36
C GLY A 152 10.47 -3.56 -9.90
N MET A 153 9.14 -3.43 -9.78
CA MET A 153 8.19 -4.42 -10.28
C MET A 153 8.15 -4.43 -11.81
N LYS A 154 7.85 -5.57 -12.39
CA LYS A 154 7.69 -5.79 -13.84
C LYS A 154 6.25 -6.07 -14.19
N LEU A 155 5.81 -5.58 -15.35
CA LEU A 155 4.52 -5.95 -15.93
C LEU A 155 4.56 -7.40 -16.40
N VAL A 156 3.64 -8.23 -15.91
CA VAL A 156 3.64 -9.68 -16.19
C VAL A 156 2.38 -10.17 -16.88
N ALA A 157 1.26 -9.45 -16.77
CA ALA A 157 0.01 -9.83 -17.42
C ALA A 157 -0.92 -8.63 -17.59
N PHE A 158 -1.96 -8.84 -18.42
CA PHE A 158 -3.13 -7.98 -18.53
C PHE A 158 -4.38 -8.81 -18.20
N GLU A 159 -5.35 -8.17 -17.57
CA GLU A 159 -6.65 -8.76 -17.23
C GLU A 159 -7.73 -7.69 -17.24
N GLU A 160 -8.98 -8.08 -17.05
CA GLU A 160 -10.10 -7.18 -16.80
C GLU A 160 -10.50 -7.30 -15.33
N ARG A 161 -10.71 -6.17 -14.65
CA ARG A 161 -11.18 -6.13 -13.25
C ARG A 161 -12.26 -5.09 -13.03
N ASP A 162 -13.08 -5.37 -12.02
CA ASP A 162 -14.12 -4.46 -11.57
C ASP A 162 -13.57 -3.52 -10.49
N TYR A 163 -13.71 -2.22 -10.75
CA TYR A 163 -13.35 -1.12 -9.86
C TYR A 163 -14.61 -0.34 -9.47
N VAL A 164 -14.50 0.57 -8.52
CA VAL A 164 -15.63 1.44 -8.14
C VAL A 164 -16.17 2.23 -9.34
N CYS A 165 -15.30 2.66 -10.25
CA CYS A 165 -15.69 3.38 -11.48
C CYS A 165 -16.16 2.47 -12.63
N GLY A 166 -16.25 1.15 -12.44
CA GLY A 166 -16.63 0.17 -13.46
C GLY A 166 -15.50 -0.78 -13.85
N ARG A 167 -15.77 -1.61 -14.86
CA ARG A 167 -14.84 -2.62 -15.37
C ARG A 167 -13.78 -1.97 -16.26
N LEU A 168 -12.51 -2.23 -15.96
CA LEU A 168 -11.38 -1.60 -16.66
C LEU A 168 -10.29 -2.61 -17.02
N PRO A 169 -9.58 -2.38 -18.14
CA PRO A 169 -8.32 -3.04 -18.44
C PRO A 169 -7.31 -2.80 -17.31
N THR A 170 -6.65 -3.86 -16.90
CA THR A 170 -5.83 -3.93 -15.70
C THR A 170 -4.48 -4.53 -16.01
N GLU A 171 -3.43 -3.91 -15.51
CA GLU A 171 -2.07 -4.43 -15.52
C GLU A 171 -1.80 -5.22 -14.24
N VAL A 172 -1.19 -6.39 -14.36
CA VAL A 172 -0.62 -7.17 -13.25
C VAL A 172 0.88 -6.95 -13.21
N TRP A 173 1.38 -6.44 -12.11
CA TRP A 173 2.79 -6.20 -11.85
C TRP A 173 3.30 -7.18 -10.80
N ALA A 174 4.52 -7.70 -10.98
CA ALA A 174 5.12 -8.63 -10.04
C ALA A 174 6.59 -8.31 -9.79
N ILE A 175 7.08 -8.79 -8.64
CA ILE A 175 8.50 -8.80 -8.29
C ILE A 175 8.75 -9.99 -7.36
N THR A 176 9.85 -10.70 -7.58
CA THR A 176 10.31 -11.77 -6.68
C THR A 176 11.19 -11.22 -5.56
N ALA A 177 11.40 -12.01 -4.51
CA ALA A 177 12.28 -11.63 -3.39
C ALA A 177 13.72 -11.34 -3.85
N ASP A 178 14.26 -12.12 -4.79
CA ASP A 178 15.62 -11.91 -5.31
C ASP A 178 15.74 -10.66 -6.18
N GLU A 179 14.71 -10.37 -7.00
CA GLU A 179 14.63 -9.12 -7.77
C GLU A 179 14.53 -7.91 -6.85
N TRP A 180 13.75 -8.02 -5.76
CA TRP A 180 13.63 -6.96 -4.75
C TRP A 180 14.97 -6.66 -4.09
N ARG A 181 15.69 -7.68 -3.58
CA ARG A 181 17.01 -7.52 -2.98
C ARG A 181 18.01 -6.86 -3.95
N SER A 182 17.98 -7.31 -5.21
CA SER A 182 18.83 -6.75 -6.28
C SER A 182 18.47 -5.30 -6.61
N HIS A 183 17.18 -4.93 -6.51
CA HIS A 183 16.70 -3.56 -6.72
C HIS A 183 17.17 -2.63 -5.59
N CYS A 184 17.04 -3.03 -4.34
CA CYS A 184 17.50 -2.27 -3.18
C CYS A 184 19.00 -2.03 -3.20
N ALA A 185 19.81 -3.07 -3.47
CA ALA A 185 21.27 -2.95 -3.55
C ALA A 185 21.77 -1.93 -4.59
N ARG A 186 21.05 -1.84 -5.75
CA ARG A 186 21.37 -0.82 -6.78
C ARG A 186 21.00 0.60 -6.34
N SER A 187 19.92 0.75 -5.60
CA SER A 187 19.46 2.05 -5.11
C SER A 187 20.42 2.63 -4.06
N ASP A 188 20.93 1.80 -3.17
CA ASP A 188 21.90 2.19 -2.14
C ASP A 188 23.28 2.53 -2.73
N GLY A 189 23.72 1.78 -3.76
CA GLY A 189 24.99 2.03 -4.45
C GLY A 189 25.03 3.33 -5.26
N ASN A 190 23.88 3.87 -5.66
CA ASN A 190 23.80 5.14 -6.43
C ASN A 190 23.72 6.38 -5.53
N SER A 191 23.45 6.23 -4.24
CA SER A 191 23.43 7.35 -3.27
C SER A 191 24.83 7.76 -2.80
N GLY A 192 25.89 7.00 -3.15
CA GLY A 192 27.26 7.20 -2.67
C GLY A 192 28.23 7.84 -3.67
N ARG A 193 27.82 8.32 -4.83
CA ARG A 193 28.74 9.03 -5.75
C ARG A 193 28.79 10.51 -5.42
N PRO A 194 29.92 11.03 -4.91
CA PRO A 194 30.13 12.47 -4.82
C PRO A 194 30.23 13.03 -6.24
N THR A 195 29.43 14.03 -6.56
CA THR A 195 29.63 14.86 -7.75
C THR A 195 30.95 15.59 -7.60
N SER A 196 32.03 15.06 -8.15
CA SER A 196 33.25 15.82 -8.40
C SER A 196 32.94 16.82 -9.50
N ARG A 197 32.68 18.06 -9.10
CA ARG A 197 32.78 19.21 -10.03
C ARG A 197 34.26 19.50 -10.25
N LEU A 198 34.71 19.36 -11.47
CA LEU A 198 35.86 20.08 -12.02
C LEU A 198 35.41 21.45 -12.51
#